data_1a0525379d7e48889fbf9b2ad3893ca0
#
_entry.id   1a0525379d7e48889fbf9b2ad3893ca0
#
_cell.length_a   1.000
_cell.length_b   1.000
_cell.length_c   1.000
_cell.angle_alpha   90.00
_cell.angle_beta   90.00
_cell.angle_gamma   90.00
#
_symmetry.space_group_name_H-M   'P 1'
#
loop_
_entity.id
_entity.type
_entity.pdbx_description
1 polymer ?
#
loop_
_entity_poly.entity_id
_entity_poly.type
_entity_poly.pdbx_seq_one_letter_code
_entity_poly.pdbx_strand_id
1 'polypeptide(L)'
;MTAPDPQLPAIPNNSKITPPKLEDYRIPVSPGYALPEDRYVMSAPDLGGESAILAEFDAAVRSDQFSLALQKLIRCRDNVLPALLERLESDEVAISKKAAIALGYLRSPVAIPPLIAATKNPHRQIHWQAAAALSWIGSTEAISALVQLLHHPSIQVQAASAKALSRASLPAVSPLVEALKNSDDMVKVHAAHSLGQISSPLAVTTLIEALEHGSKSVRFEAAWALGQIKSPLSANSLATLLTDSDISVQSQAVQALKNIGVPAISPVAKMLSNPSSHTRSVAARTLGQIGMEEVVPLLAQVLRDDEYAYVRCDAALALGEIGTHDAVFYLSQSLKDRDRSVRSAILRALAQVNSPEAQEILHSIKHTVAIPNYSVSNLR
;
A
#
# COMPACT_ATOMS: atom_id res chain seq x y z
N MET A 1 46.68 18.44 -25.07
CA MET A 1 46.70 17.46 -23.98
C MET A 1 45.43 17.68 -23.21
N THR A 2 44.40 16.91 -23.57
CA THR A 2 43.07 16.94 -22.96
C THR A 2 43.09 15.94 -21.82
N ALA A 3 42.68 16.36 -20.62
CA ALA A 3 42.57 15.55 -19.44
C ALA A 3 41.49 14.46 -19.66
N PRO A 4 41.66 13.23 -19.12
CA PRO A 4 40.64 12.19 -19.25
C PRO A 4 39.42 12.51 -18.37
N ASP A 5 38.26 12.23 -18.94
CA ASP A 5 36.95 12.29 -18.31
C ASP A 5 36.91 11.41 -17.05
N PRO A 6 36.33 11.87 -15.95
CA PRO A 6 36.17 11.03 -14.76
C PRO A 6 35.11 9.95 -15.04
N GLN A 7 35.58 8.71 -15.16
CA GLN A 7 34.71 7.53 -15.26
C GLN A 7 33.89 7.40 -13.99
N LEU A 8 32.56 7.38 -14.12
CA LEU A 8 31.62 7.03 -13.07
C LEU A 8 31.98 5.65 -12.48
N PRO A 9 31.90 5.46 -11.17
CA PRO A 9 32.13 4.16 -10.55
C PRO A 9 31.11 3.15 -11.10
N ALA A 10 31.62 2.00 -11.56
CA ALA A 10 30.82 0.92 -12.08
C ALA A 10 29.88 0.38 -10.98
N ILE A 11 28.57 0.51 -11.20
CA ILE A 11 27.55 -0.11 -10.37
C ILE A 11 27.68 -1.63 -10.53
N PRO A 12 27.77 -2.43 -9.45
CA PRO A 12 27.90 -3.88 -9.57
C PRO A 12 26.70 -4.46 -10.28
N ASN A 13 26.95 -5.18 -11.36
CA ASN A 13 25.96 -5.85 -12.19
C ASN A 13 25.41 -7.08 -11.44
N ASN A 14 24.30 -6.92 -10.72
CA ASN A 14 23.67 -7.97 -9.93
C ASN A 14 22.74 -8.84 -10.81
N SER A 15 23.29 -9.50 -11.83
CA SER A 15 22.58 -10.36 -12.78
C SER A 15 22.38 -11.81 -12.30
N LYS A 16 22.38 -12.07 -10.99
CA LYS A 16 22.08 -13.40 -10.44
C LYS A 16 21.23 -13.29 -9.16
N ILE A 17 20.02 -12.76 -9.28
CA ILE A 17 19.00 -12.97 -8.27
C ILE A 17 18.10 -14.08 -8.79
N THR A 18 18.34 -15.31 -8.35
CA THR A 18 17.38 -16.40 -8.49
C THR A 18 16.17 -16.06 -7.62
N PRO A 19 14.93 -16.19 -8.14
CA PRO A 19 13.74 -15.95 -7.30
C PRO A 19 13.75 -16.93 -6.12
N PRO A 20 13.46 -16.46 -4.89
CA PRO A 20 13.42 -17.32 -3.72
C PRO A 20 12.33 -18.40 -3.89
N LYS A 21 12.61 -19.60 -3.41
CA LYS A 21 11.66 -20.72 -3.44
C LYS A 21 10.59 -20.50 -2.38
N LEU A 22 9.40 -21.05 -2.61
CA LEU A 22 8.24 -20.98 -1.68
C LEU A 22 8.57 -21.38 -0.22
N GLU A 23 9.64 -22.14 -0.04
CA GLU A 23 10.10 -22.66 1.27
C GLU A 23 10.84 -21.61 2.13
N ASP A 24 11.27 -20.50 1.52
CA ASP A 24 12.06 -19.45 2.19
C ASP A 24 11.18 -18.39 2.92
N TYR A 25 9.86 -18.43 2.74
CA TYR A 25 8.93 -17.48 3.33
C TYR A 25 8.25 -18.04 4.59
N ARG A 26 8.98 -18.16 5.69
CA ARG A 26 8.37 -18.25 7.02
C ARG A 26 7.99 -16.83 7.47
N ILE A 27 6.75 -16.43 7.21
CA ILE A 27 6.18 -15.19 7.75
C ILE A 27 5.79 -15.46 9.20
N PRO A 28 6.21 -14.61 10.17
CA PRO A 28 5.67 -14.69 11.52
C PRO A 28 4.18 -14.38 11.47
N VAL A 29 3.36 -15.33 11.87
CA VAL A 29 1.93 -15.13 12.09
C VAL A 29 1.80 -14.05 13.15
N SER A 30 1.17 -12.92 12.82
CA SER A 30 0.89 -11.87 13.78
C SER A 30 0.21 -12.44 15.02
N PRO A 31 0.68 -12.14 16.25
CA PRO A 31 0.09 -12.65 17.48
C PRO A 31 -1.18 -11.89 17.80
N GLY A 32 -2.29 -12.38 17.27
CA GLY A 32 -3.60 -11.86 17.54
C GLY A 32 -4.63 -12.86 17.07
N TYR A 33 -5.05 -13.74 17.97
CA TYR A 33 -6.00 -14.85 17.78
C TYR A 33 -5.43 -16.13 17.15
N ALA A 34 -4.34 -16.64 17.69
CA ALA A 34 -4.06 -18.06 17.61
C ALA A 34 -5.06 -18.79 18.53
N LEU A 35 -6.00 -19.52 17.95
CA LEU A 35 -6.73 -20.54 18.70
C LEU A 35 -5.71 -21.57 19.13
N PRO A 36 -5.72 -22.08 20.38
CA PRO A 36 -4.82 -23.14 20.80
C PRO A 36 -5.06 -24.36 19.92
N GLU A 37 -4.00 -24.77 19.21
CA GLU A 37 -3.97 -26.05 18.50
C GLU A 37 -4.15 -27.20 19.50
N ASP A 38 -5.10 -28.08 19.21
CA ASP A 38 -5.21 -29.48 19.61
C ASP A 38 -4.67 -29.91 20.99
N ARG A 39 -5.18 -29.33 22.06
CA ARG A 39 -5.15 -30.00 23.37
C ARG A 39 -6.42 -29.64 24.13
N TYR A 40 -7.38 -30.50 24.05
CA TYR A 40 -8.42 -30.85 25.02
C TYR A 40 -9.62 -31.43 24.27
N VAL A 41 -9.51 -32.69 23.87
CA VAL A 41 -10.68 -33.54 23.85
C VAL A 41 -10.97 -33.86 25.32
N MET A 42 -11.55 -32.94 26.03
CA MET A 42 -12.28 -33.27 27.25
C MET A 42 -13.68 -33.74 26.82
N SER A 43 -14.00 -34.95 27.21
CA SER A 43 -15.38 -35.44 27.27
C SER A 43 -16.29 -34.32 27.74
N ALA A 44 -17.34 -34.02 26.98
CA ALA A 44 -18.27 -32.94 27.25
C ALA A 44 -18.76 -32.98 28.71
N PRO A 45 -18.38 -31.99 29.55
CA PRO A 45 -19.13 -31.81 30.78
C PRO A 45 -20.46 -31.15 30.41
N ASP A 46 -21.51 -31.54 31.08
CA ASP A 46 -22.87 -31.03 31.05
C ASP A 46 -23.01 -29.56 30.73
N LEU A 47 -22.94 -29.19 29.43
CA LEU A 47 -23.11 -27.82 28.94
C LEU A 47 -24.59 -27.54 28.67
N GLY A 48 -25.52 -27.96 29.52
CA GLY A 48 -26.95 -27.74 29.30
C GLY A 48 -27.30 -27.90 27.81
N GLY A 49 -28.17 -28.73 27.37
CA GLY A 49 -28.30 -29.16 25.96
C GLY A 49 -28.22 -28.03 24.93
N GLU A 50 -27.94 -28.33 23.65
CA GLU A 50 -27.78 -27.41 22.53
C GLU A 50 -28.72 -26.20 22.54
N SER A 51 -29.96 -26.41 22.96
CA SER A 51 -31.01 -25.39 23.10
C SER A 51 -30.63 -24.31 24.14
N ALA A 52 -29.96 -24.69 25.24
CA ALA A 52 -29.54 -23.74 26.29
C ALA A 52 -28.35 -22.87 25.79
N ILE A 53 -27.42 -23.50 25.06
CA ILE A 53 -26.27 -22.77 24.47
C ILE A 53 -26.74 -21.76 23.39
N LEU A 54 -27.73 -22.13 22.61
CA LEU A 54 -28.31 -21.26 21.59
C LEU A 54 -29.12 -20.12 22.23
N ALA A 55 -29.85 -20.39 23.32
CA ALA A 55 -30.55 -19.37 24.10
C ALA A 55 -29.55 -18.40 24.75
N GLU A 56 -28.44 -18.90 25.29
CA GLU A 56 -27.34 -18.07 25.80
C GLU A 56 -26.70 -17.22 24.69
N PHE A 57 -26.49 -17.79 23.50
CA PHE A 57 -26.02 -17.07 22.34
C PHE A 57 -26.97 -15.93 21.96
N ASP A 58 -28.27 -16.19 21.85
CA ASP A 58 -29.27 -15.17 21.52
C ASP A 58 -29.33 -14.05 22.56
N ALA A 59 -29.24 -14.39 23.85
CA ALA A 59 -29.17 -13.42 24.94
C ALA A 59 -27.88 -12.59 24.89
N ALA A 60 -26.77 -13.20 24.51
CA ALA A 60 -25.47 -12.55 24.43
C ALA A 60 -25.29 -11.68 23.18
N VAL A 61 -26.15 -11.79 22.16
CA VAL A 61 -26.05 -11.02 20.90
C VAL A 61 -25.97 -9.51 21.13
N ARG A 62 -26.64 -9.00 22.15
CA ARG A 62 -26.72 -7.58 22.49
C ARG A 62 -25.83 -7.19 23.67
N SER A 63 -24.99 -8.09 24.16
CA SER A 63 -24.14 -7.87 25.34
C SER A 63 -22.66 -8.08 25.04
N ASP A 64 -21.81 -7.66 25.97
CA ASP A 64 -20.36 -7.91 25.92
C ASP A 64 -19.99 -9.38 26.14
N GLN A 65 -20.97 -10.23 26.51
CA GLN A 65 -20.77 -11.65 26.74
C GLN A 65 -20.76 -12.50 25.46
N PHE A 66 -20.94 -11.87 24.28
CA PHE A 66 -20.97 -12.56 23.00
C PHE A 66 -19.72 -13.43 22.77
N SER A 67 -18.53 -12.94 23.15
CA SER A 67 -17.29 -13.70 22.98
C SER A 67 -17.27 -15.01 23.76
N LEU A 68 -17.84 -15.04 24.95
CA LEU A 68 -17.94 -16.23 25.79
C LEU A 68 -18.97 -17.22 25.23
N ALA A 69 -20.14 -16.74 24.84
CA ALA A 69 -21.18 -17.55 24.20
C ALA A 69 -20.66 -18.17 22.88
N LEU A 70 -19.92 -17.40 22.06
CA LEU A 70 -19.28 -17.87 20.84
C LEU A 70 -18.27 -18.99 21.14
N GLN A 71 -17.43 -18.87 22.16
CA GLN A 71 -16.49 -19.94 22.55
C GLN A 71 -17.19 -21.24 22.94
N LYS A 72 -18.29 -21.17 23.71
CA LYS A 72 -19.09 -22.34 24.05
C LYS A 72 -19.69 -22.99 22.79
N LEU A 73 -20.22 -22.16 21.90
CA LEU A 73 -20.86 -22.59 20.67
C LEU A 73 -19.87 -23.27 19.71
N ILE A 74 -18.65 -22.76 19.58
CA ILE A 74 -17.58 -23.37 18.77
C ILE A 74 -17.22 -24.77 19.28
N ARG A 75 -17.30 -25.03 20.58
CA ARG A 75 -17.04 -26.35 21.16
C ARG A 75 -18.11 -27.39 20.76
N CYS A 76 -19.33 -26.96 20.46
CA CYS A 76 -20.43 -27.83 20.03
C CYS A 76 -20.38 -28.17 18.52
N ARG A 77 -19.52 -27.50 17.75
CA ARG A 77 -19.27 -27.70 16.31
C ARG A 77 -20.55 -27.94 15.48
N ASP A 78 -20.64 -29.13 14.87
CA ASP A 78 -21.64 -29.44 13.85
C ASP A 78 -23.09 -29.52 14.39
N ASN A 79 -23.28 -29.76 15.68
CA ASN A 79 -24.61 -29.87 16.27
C ASN A 79 -25.37 -28.52 16.24
N VAL A 80 -24.67 -27.39 16.35
CA VAL A 80 -25.29 -26.04 16.36
C VAL A 80 -25.42 -25.43 14.96
N LEU A 81 -24.84 -26.06 13.95
CA LEU A 81 -24.80 -25.56 12.59
C LEU A 81 -26.19 -25.30 11.99
N PRO A 82 -27.18 -26.26 12.05
CA PRO A 82 -28.53 -26.03 11.51
C PRO A 82 -29.21 -24.81 12.17
N ALA A 83 -29.09 -24.69 13.47
CA ALA A 83 -29.70 -23.60 14.23
C ALA A 83 -29.04 -22.24 13.96
N LEU A 84 -27.74 -22.21 13.65
CA LEU A 84 -27.06 -20.97 13.21
C LEU A 84 -27.43 -20.58 11.79
N LEU A 85 -27.67 -21.54 10.90
CA LEU A 85 -28.16 -21.26 9.55
C LEU A 85 -29.56 -20.66 9.61
N GLU A 86 -30.44 -21.15 10.46
CA GLU A 86 -31.75 -20.55 10.71
C GLU A 86 -31.62 -19.10 11.23
N ARG A 87 -30.72 -18.87 12.18
CA ARG A 87 -30.46 -17.52 12.73
C ARG A 87 -29.81 -16.58 11.70
N LEU A 88 -29.07 -17.08 10.75
CA LEU A 88 -28.55 -16.29 9.64
C LEU A 88 -29.70 -15.68 8.83
N GLU A 89 -30.83 -16.38 8.75
CA GLU A 89 -32.04 -15.94 8.05
C GLU A 89 -33.00 -15.10 8.92
N SER A 90 -32.68 -14.87 10.18
CA SER A 90 -33.49 -14.06 11.08
C SER A 90 -33.73 -12.64 10.55
N ASP A 91 -34.93 -12.11 10.75
CA ASP A 91 -35.27 -10.71 10.47
C ASP A 91 -34.59 -9.73 11.43
N GLU A 92 -34.15 -10.21 12.58
CA GLU A 92 -33.36 -9.41 13.51
C GLU A 92 -31.91 -9.32 13.04
N VAL A 93 -31.54 -8.13 12.54
CA VAL A 93 -30.20 -7.87 11.95
C VAL A 93 -29.08 -8.19 12.94
N ALA A 94 -29.28 -7.98 14.23
CA ALA A 94 -28.27 -8.27 15.25
C ALA A 94 -27.99 -9.76 15.36
N ILE A 95 -29.02 -10.59 15.37
CA ILE A 95 -28.92 -12.07 15.42
C ILE A 95 -28.26 -12.58 14.13
N SER A 96 -28.74 -12.11 12.97
CA SER A 96 -28.21 -12.52 11.67
C SER A 96 -26.71 -12.17 11.50
N LYS A 97 -26.29 -10.97 11.94
CA LYS A 97 -24.87 -10.57 11.97
C LYS A 97 -24.01 -11.50 12.83
N LYS A 98 -24.48 -11.81 14.03
CA LYS A 98 -23.74 -12.65 14.98
C LYS A 98 -23.73 -14.12 14.53
N ALA A 99 -24.81 -14.60 13.92
CA ALA A 99 -24.85 -15.92 13.30
C ALA A 99 -23.83 -16.06 12.16
N ALA A 100 -23.73 -15.05 11.28
CA ALA A 100 -22.71 -15.01 10.23
C ALA A 100 -21.29 -15.11 10.82
N ILE A 101 -21.01 -14.36 11.89
CA ILE A 101 -19.72 -14.42 12.59
C ILE A 101 -19.47 -15.83 13.14
N ALA A 102 -20.44 -16.43 13.84
CA ALA A 102 -20.31 -17.76 14.41
C ALA A 102 -20.06 -18.82 13.34
N LEU A 103 -20.78 -18.79 12.23
CA LEU A 103 -20.59 -19.68 11.08
C LEU A 103 -19.19 -19.57 10.48
N GLY A 104 -18.64 -18.36 10.41
CA GLY A 104 -17.25 -18.14 9.97
C GLY A 104 -16.22 -18.79 10.88
N TYR A 105 -16.41 -18.71 12.20
CA TYR A 105 -15.51 -19.36 13.18
C TYR A 105 -15.63 -20.88 13.19
N LEU A 106 -16.81 -21.43 12.90
CA LEU A 106 -16.99 -22.87 12.75
C LEU A 106 -16.26 -23.44 11.52
N ARG A 107 -15.95 -22.60 10.54
CA ARG A 107 -15.26 -22.96 9.28
C ARG A 107 -15.92 -24.12 8.55
N SER A 108 -17.22 -24.30 8.68
CA SER A 108 -17.95 -25.37 8.02
C SER A 108 -18.23 -25.04 6.55
N PRO A 109 -17.86 -25.90 5.59
CA PRO A 109 -18.16 -25.69 4.17
C PRO A 109 -19.67 -25.61 3.88
N VAL A 110 -20.52 -26.22 4.68
CA VAL A 110 -21.99 -26.19 4.54
C VAL A 110 -22.54 -24.76 4.67
N ALA A 111 -21.82 -23.88 5.40
CA ALA A 111 -22.23 -22.49 5.56
C ALA A 111 -21.92 -21.60 4.32
N ILE A 112 -21.13 -22.07 3.35
CA ILE A 112 -20.70 -21.26 2.21
C ILE A 112 -21.89 -20.76 1.37
N PRO A 113 -22.80 -21.62 0.85
CA PRO A 113 -23.93 -21.16 0.04
C PRO A 113 -24.85 -20.18 0.79
N PRO A 114 -25.28 -20.44 2.05
CA PRO A 114 -26.08 -19.50 2.81
C PRO A 114 -25.38 -18.16 3.06
N LEU A 115 -24.07 -18.14 3.32
CA LEU A 115 -23.30 -16.91 3.50
C LEU A 115 -23.18 -16.11 2.19
N ILE A 116 -23.03 -16.78 1.04
CA ILE A 116 -23.07 -16.10 -0.27
C ILE A 116 -24.44 -15.43 -0.48
N ALA A 117 -25.54 -16.15 -0.21
CA ALA A 117 -26.88 -15.60 -0.30
C ALA A 117 -27.07 -14.41 0.64
N ALA A 118 -26.60 -14.51 1.88
CA ALA A 118 -26.63 -13.44 2.86
C ALA A 118 -25.81 -12.21 2.43
N THR A 119 -24.66 -12.42 1.76
CA THR A 119 -23.85 -11.32 1.21
C THR A 119 -24.55 -10.56 0.11
N LYS A 120 -25.36 -11.23 -0.71
CA LYS A 120 -26.11 -10.63 -1.83
C LYS A 120 -27.42 -9.95 -1.42
N ASN A 121 -27.97 -10.26 -0.26
CA ASN A 121 -29.30 -9.82 0.16
C ASN A 121 -29.31 -8.31 0.48
N PRO A 122 -30.00 -7.44 -0.31
CA PRO A 122 -29.97 -5.99 -0.10
C PRO A 122 -30.75 -5.55 1.15
N HIS A 123 -31.71 -6.35 1.62
CA HIS A 123 -32.56 -6.04 2.76
C HIS A 123 -31.88 -6.34 4.10
N ARG A 124 -30.83 -7.14 4.09
CA ARG A 124 -30.09 -7.51 5.28
C ARG A 124 -28.74 -6.81 5.30
N GLN A 125 -28.51 -5.91 6.20
CA GLN A 125 -27.26 -5.15 6.36
C GLN A 125 -26.13 -6.02 6.93
N ILE A 126 -25.91 -7.21 6.35
CA ILE A 126 -24.95 -8.21 6.82
C ILE A 126 -23.84 -8.54 5.81
N HIS A 127 -23.74 -7.77 4.72
CA HIS A 127 -22.75 -8.02 3.66
C HIS A 127 -21.32 -8.19 4.21
N TRP A 128 -20.94 -7.31 5.15
CA TRP A 128 -19.59 -7.33 5.74
C TRP A 128 -19.33 -8.55 6.61
N GLN A 129 -20.31 -8.96 7.42
CA GLN A 129 -20.17 -10.11 8.30
C GLN A 129 -20.18 -11.43 7.52
N ALA A 130 -21.06 -11.54 6.54
CA ALA A 130 -21.15 -12.72 5.68
C ALA A 130 -19.89 -12.88 4.81
N ALA A 131 -19.40 -11.79 4.20
CA ALA A 131 -18.15 -11.82 3.44
C ALA A 131 -16.94 -12.13 4.35
N ALA A 132 -16.88 -11.55 5.56
CA ALA A 132 -15.84 -11.85 6.53
C ALA A 132 -15.89 -13.34 6.95
N ALA A 133 -17.08 -13.88 7.17
CA ALA A 133 -17.25 -15.30 7.50
C ALA A 133 -16.71 -16.23 6.39
N LEU A 134 -16.99 -15.90 5.13
CA LEU A 134 -16.41 -16.61 3.99
C LEU A 134 -14.89 -16.58 3.99
N SER A 135 -14.28 -15.42 4.32
CA SER A 135 -12.83 -15.31 4.42
C SER A 135 -12.23 -16.12 5.57
N TRP A 136 -12.94 -16.26 6.70
CA TRP A 136 -12.51 -17.08 7.84
C TRP A 136 -12.65 -18.58 7.58
N ILE A 137 -13.66 -19.00 6.80
CA ILE A 137 -13.75 -20.36 6.30
C ILE A 137 -12.50 -20.68 5.47
N GLY A 138 -12.09 -19.76 4.59
CA GLY A 138 -10.80 -19.78 3.90
C GLY A 138 -10.60 -20.94 2.92
N SER A 139 -11.63 -21.76 2.65
CA SER A 139 -11.54 -22.81 1.64
C SER A 139 -11.46 -22.22 0.23
N THR A 140 -10.91 -22.97 -0.70
CA THR A 140 -10.83 -22.56 -2.12
C THR A 140 -12.19 -22.14 -2.67
N GLU A 141 -13.25 -22.86 -2.26
CA GLU A 141 -14.63 -22.56 -2.67
C GLU A 141 -15.09 -21.20 -2.11
N ALA A 142 -14.87 -20.95 -0.82
CA ALA A 142 -15.23 -19.68 -0.17
C ALA A 142 -14.46 -18.48 -0.79
N ILE A 143 -13.17 -18.66 -1.06
CA ILE A 143 -12.34 -17.63 -1.70
C ILE A 143 -12.80 -17.39 -3.14
N SER A 144 -13.08 -18.44 -3.91
CA SER A 144 -13.61 -18.31 -5.28
C SER A 144 -14.95 -17.57 -5.28
N ALA A 145 -15.82 -17.87 -4.32
CA ALA A 145 -17.09 -17.17 -4.17
C ALA A 145 -16.90 -15.67 -3.88
N LEU A 146 -15.96 -15.32 -3.01
CA LEU A 146 -15.62 -13.90 -2.74
C LEU A 146 -15.09 -13.19 -3.98
N VAL A 147 -14.26 -13.84 -4.81
CA VAL A 147 -13.79 -13.27 -6.09
C VAL A 147 -14.95 -13.06 -7.05
N GLN A 148 -15.89 -14.02 -7.16
CA GLN A 148 -17.09 -13.84 -7.98
C GLN A 148 -17.98 -12.69 -7.48
N LEU A 149 -18.04 -12.46 -6.17
CA LEU A 149 -18.79 -11.34 -5.59
C LEU A 149 -18.18 -9.97 -5.90
N LEU A 150 -16.93 -9.88 -6.38
CA LEU A 150 -16.36 -8.64 -6.89
C LEU A 150 -17.07 -8.16 -8.17
N HIS A 151 -17.72 -9.04 -8.92
CA HIS A 151 -18.53 -8.72 -10.11
C HIS A 151 -19.99 -8.36 -9.78
N HIS A 152 -20.37 -8.32 -8.50
CA HIS A 152 -21.75 -8.06 -8.11
C HIS A 152 -22.12 -6.59 -8.41
N PRO A 153 -23.37 -6.29 -8.90
CA PRO A 153 -23.76 -4.92 -9.23
C PRO A 153 -23.72 -3.93 -8.04
N SER A 154 -23.86 -4.43 -6.81
CA SER A 154 -23.82 -3.59 -5.62
C SER A 154 -22.37 -3.30 -5.18
N ILE A 155 -21.99 -2.02 -5.15
CA ILE A 155 -20.70 -1.55 -4.65
C ILE A 155 -20.45 -2.02 -3.19
N GLN A 156 -21.48 -2.11 -2.37
CA GLN A 156 -21.37 -2.57 -0.99
C GLN A 156 -20.91 -4.04 -0.92
N VAL A 157 -21.44 -4.88 -1.80
CA VAL A 157 -21.05 -6.30 -1.91
C VAL A 157 -19.62 -6.42 -2.43
N GLN A 158 -19.25 -5.66 -3.47
CA GLN A 158 -17.89 -5.61 -4.00
C GLN A 158 -16.88 -5.22 -2.92
N ALA A 159 -17.15 -4.11 -2.21
CA ALA A 159 -16.28 -3.61 -1.15
C ALA A 159 -16.16 -4.60 0.03
N ALA A 160 -17.27 -5.23 0.43
CA ALA A 160 -17.25 -6.26 1.48
C ALA A 160 -16.37 -7.47 1.07
N SER A 161 -16.52 -7.92 -0.19
CA SER A 161 -15.76 -9.04 -0.73
C SER A 161 -14.28 -8.72 -0.88
N ALA A 162 -13.92 -7.55 -1.40
CA ALA A 162 -12.54 -7.09 -1.50
C ALA A 162 -11.87 -7.04 -0.12
N LYS A 163 -12.54 -6.48 0.89
CA LYS A 163 -12.03 -6.45 2.26
C LYS A 163 -11.92 -7.83 2.89
N ALA A 164 -12.83 -8.74 2.60
CA ALA A 164 -12.77 -10.11 3.05
C ALA A 164 -11.58 -10.85 2.42
N LEU A 165 -11.36 -10.67 1.12
CA LEU A 165 -10.23 -11.26 0.39
C LEU A 165 -8.89 -10.77 0.93
N SER A 166 -8.75 -9.49 1.25
CA SER A 166 -7.52 -8.97 1.86
C SER A 166 -7.21 -9.58 3.23
N ARG A 167 -8.25 -9.96 3.98
CA ARG A 167 -8.11 -10.66 5.27
C ARG A 167 -7.83 -12.15 5.14
N ALA A 168 -8.25 -12.76 4.03
CA ALA A 168 -7.98 -14.17 3.76
C ALA A 168 -6.49 -14.44 3.51
N SER A 169 -5.67 -13.40 3.30
CA SER A 169 -4.22 -13.48 3.15
C SER A 169 -3.78 -14.39 2.00
N LEU A 170 -2.78 -15.26 2.21
CA LEU A 170 -2.17 -16.06 1.14
C LEU A 170 -3.14 -16.90 0.29
N PRO A 171 -4.19 -17.54 0.82
CA PRO A 171 -5.14 -18.30 0.00
C PRO A 171 -5.83 -17.47 -1.08
N ALA A 172 -5.97 -16.16 -0.88
CA ALA A 172 -6.61 -15.26 -1.85
C ALA A 172 -5.68 -14.80 -2.98
N VAL A 173 -4.35 -14.97 -2.85
CA VAL A 173 -3.38 -14.39 -3.80
C VAL A 173 -3.58 -14.92 -5.21
N SER A 174 -3.58 -16.25 -5.41
CA SER A 174 -3.73 -16.84 -6.76
C SER A 174 -5.07 -16.48 -7.42
N PRO A 175 -6.23 -16.60 -6.73
CA PRO A 175 -7.51 -16.16 -7.31
C PRO A 175 -7.55 -14.66 -7.63
N LEU A 176 -6.94 -13.79 -6.81
CA LEU A 176 -6.86 -12.36 -7.08
C LEU A 176 -5.93 -12.02 -8.25
N VAL A 177 -4.80 -12.74 -8.41
CA VAL A 177 -3.91 -12.63 -9.56
C VAL A 177 -4.65 -12.98 -10.85
N GLU A 178 -5.44 -14.06 -10.86
CA GLU A 178 -6.27 -14.42 -12.00
C GLU A 178 -7.36 -13.37 -12.29
N ALA A 179 -8.00 -12.83 -11.26
CA ALA A 179 -8.98 -11.76 -11.40
C ALA A 179 -8.36 -10.48 -11.97
N LEU A 180 -7.14 -10.15 -11.56
CA LEU A 180 -6.40 -8.99 -12.09
C LEU A 180 -6.07 -9.14 -13.58
N LYS A 181 -5.86 -10.35 -14.08
CA LYS A 181 -5.58 -10.61 -15.50
C LYS A 181 -6.83 -10.59 -16.38
N ASN A 182 -7.90 -11.26 -15.93
CA ASN A 182 -8.96 -11.75 -16.80
C ASN A 182 -10.33 -11.08 -16.58
N SER A 183 -10.45 -10.12 -15.65
CA SER A 183 -11.72 -9.51 -15.29
C SER A 183 -11.92 -8.12 -15.91
N ASP A 184 -13.09 -7.53 -15.68
CA ASP A 184 -13.35 -6.12 -15.98
C ASP A 184 -12.54 -5.17 -15.07
N ASP A 185 -12.50 -3.88 -15.43
CA ASP A 185 -11.68 -2.88 -14.76
C ASP A 185 -12.03 -2.72 -13.27
N MET A 186 -13.30 -2.80 -12.89
CA MET A 186 -13.69 -2.65 -11.48
C MET A 186 -13.17 -3.80 -10.64
N VAL A 187 -13.26 -5.01 -11.17
CA VAL A 187 -12.71 -6.20 -10.48
C VAL A 187 -11.19 -6.14 -10.41
N LYS A 188 -10.52 -5.68 -11.49
CA LYS A 188 -9.07 -5.45 -11.49
C LYS A 188 -8.63 -4.45 -10.42
N VAL A 189 -9.36 -3.35 -10.26
CA VAL A 189 -9.13 -2.35 -9.21
C VAL A 189 -9.22 -2.99 -7.82
N HIS A 190 -10.31 -3.73 -7.54
CA HIS A 190 -10.47 -4.42 -6.27
C HIS A 190 -9.43 -5.52 -6.03
N ALA A 191 -9.07 -6.25 -7.08
CA ALA A 191 -8.03 -7.29 -7.00
C ALA A 191 -6.65 -6.68 -6.70
N ALA A 192 -6.25 -5.63 -7.42
CA ALA A 192 -5.00 -4.91 -7.17
C ALA A 192 -4.95 -4.36 -5.74
N HIS A 193 -6.03 -3.70 -5.29
CA HIS A 193 -6.14 -3.18 -3.93
C HIS A 193 -5.98 -4.30 -2.88
N SER A 194 -6.71 -5.41 -3.03
CA SER A 194 -6.64 -6.54 -2.10
C SER A 194 -5.23 -7.16 -2.07
N LEU A 195 -4.59 -7.32 -3.23
CA LEU A 195 -3.21 -7.82 -3.34
C LEU A 195 -2.20 -6.89 -2.65
N GLY A 196 -2.39 -5.57 -2.76
CA GLY A 196 -1.60 -4.58 -2.04
C GLY A 196 -1.75 -4.68 -0.53
N GLN A 197 -2.97 -4.88 -0.03
CA GLN A 197 -3.22 -5.09 1.40
C GLN A 197 -2.62 -6.40 1.93
N ILE A 198 -2.66 -7.47 1.14
CA ILE A 198 -2.01 -8.75 1.48
C ILE A 198 -0.48 -8.60 1.47
N SER A 199 0.03 -7.68 0.68
CA SER A 199 1.48 -7.42 0.51
C SER A 199 2.28 -8.66 0.05
N SER A 200 1.68 -9.51 -0.80
CA SER A 200 2.33 -10.73 -1.27
C SER A 200 3.27 -10.47 -2.44
N PRO A 201 4.55 -10.88 -2.36
CA PRO A 201 5.49 -10.77 -3.47
C PRO A 201 5.07 -11.53 -4.73
N LEU A 202 4.22 -12.54 -4.60
CA LEU A 202 3.72 -13.35 -5.72
C LEU A 202 2.86 -12.54 -6.70
N ALA A 203 2.33 -11.39 -6.28
CA ALA A 203 1.50 -10.52 -7.11
C ALA A 203 2.32 -9.53 -7.95
N VAL A 204 3.63 -9.36 -7.70
CA VAL A 204 4.45 -8.27 -8.25
C VAL A 204 4.43 -8.26 -9.78
N THR A 205 4.67 -9.39 -10.43
CA THR A 205 4.72 -9.46 -11.90
C THR A 205 3.39 -9.05 -12.53
N THR A 206 2.28 -9.58 -12.02
CA THR A 206 0.95 -9.25 -12.57
C THR A 206 0.54 -7.80 -12.27
N LEU A 207 0.94 -7.26 -11.12
CA LEU A 207 0.74 -5.84 -10.83
C LEU A 207 1.58 -4.94 -11.75
N ILE A 208 2.79 -5.35 -12.14
CA ILE A 208 3.60 -4.64 -13.15
C ILE A 208 2.89 -4.66 -14.52
N GLU A 209 2.38 -5.81 -14.96
CA GLU A 209 1.57 -5.90 -16.18
C GLU A 209 0.35 -4.97 -16.14
N ALA A 210 -0.31 -4.86 -14.97
CA ALA A 210 -1.43 -3.97 -14.75
C ALA A 210 -1.04 -2.47 -14.78
N LEU A 211 0.20 -2.10 -14.43
CA LEU A 211 0.71 -0.74 -14.62
C LEU A 211 0.85 -0.38 -16.10
N GLU A 212 1.27 -1.33 -16.92
CA GLU A 212 1.62 -1.08 -18.33
C GLU A 212 0.38 -1.02 -19.23
N HIS A 213 -0.63 -1.85 -18.93
CA HIS A 213 -1.75 -2.09 -19.83
C HIS A 213 -3.13 -1.77 -19.24
N GLY A 214 -3.19 -1.39 -17.96
CA GLY A 214 -4.44 -1.11 -17.28
C GLY A 214 -5.05 0.24 -17.63
N SER A 215 -6.35 0.39 -17.34
CA SER A 215 -6.99 1.70 -17.30
C SER A 215 -6.37 2.60 -16.22
N LYS A 216 -6.66 3.89 -16.24
CA LYS A 216 -6.20 4.85 -15.22
C LYS A 216 -6.39 4.32 -13.79
N SER A 217 -7.58 3.83 -13.48
CA SER A 217 -7.91 3.34 -12.12
C SER A 217 -7.11 2.09 -11.77
N VAL A 218 -6.91 1.19 -12.73
CA VAL A 218 -6.10 -0.02 -12.55
C VAL A 218 -4.63 0.34 -12.36
N ARG A 219 -4.07 1.26 -13.17
CA ARG A 219 -2.68 1.73 -12.99
C ARG A 219 -2.46 2.38 -11.62
N PHE A 220 -3.42 3.20 -11.17
CA PHE A 220 -3.36 3.84 -9.86
C PHE A 220 -3.31 2.81 -8.73
N GLU A 221 -4.24 1.85 -8.71
CA GLU A 221 -4.29 0.82 -7.66
C GLU A 221 -3.10 -0.15 -7.73
N ALA A 222 -2.63 -0.49 -8.94
CA ALA A 222 -1.45 -1.32 -9.11
C ALA A 222 -0.18 -0.61 -8.58
N ALA A 223 -0.03 0.70 -8.85
CA ALA A 223 1.07 1.49 -8.28
C ALA A 223 1.00 1.55 -6.75
N TRP A 224 -0.21 1.76 -6.20
CA TRP A 224 -0.42 1.72 -4.75
C TRP A 224 -0.04 0.35 -4.17
N ALA A 225 -0.52 -0.73 -4.77
CA ALA A 225 -0.25 -2.09 -4.33
C ALA A 225 1.25 -2.43 -4.33
N LEU A 226 1.95 -2.07 -5.40
CA LEU A 226 3.40 -2.26 -5.50
C LEU A 226 4.17 -1.44 -4.46
N GLY A 227 3.69 -0.24 -4.15
CA GLY A 227 4.21 0.60 -3.07
C GLY A 227 4.00 0.00 -1.67
N GLN A 228 2.93 -0.79 -1.45
CA GLN A 228 2.71 -1.54 -0.20
C GLN A 228 3.64 -2.77 -0.13
N ILE A 229 3.79 -3.49 -1.24
CA ILE A 229 4.66 -4.67 -1.33
C ILE A 229 6.15 -4.29 -1.21
N LYS A 230 6.52 -3.07 -1.62
CA LYS A 230 7.90 -2.53 -1.58
C LYS A 230 8.91 -3.40 -2.34
N SER A 231 8.50 -4.05 -3.42
CA SER A 231 9.38 -4.90 -4.19
C SER A 231 10.36 -4.09 -5.04
N PRO A 232 11.68 -4.32 -4.95
CA PRO A 232 12.65 -3.69 -5.83
C PRO A 232 12.39 -3.93 -7.33
N LEU A 233 11.77 -5.05 -7.68
CA LEU A 233 11.47 -5.42 -9.07
C LEU A 233 10.51 -4.44 -9.76
N SER A 234 9.66 -3.76 -9.00
CA SER A 234 8.69 -2.81 -9.53
C SER A 234 9.26 -1.40 -9.77
N ALA A 235 10.47 -1.11 -9.29
CA ALA A 235 11.01 0.24 -9.29
C ALA A 235 11.15 0.84 -10.71
N ASN A 236 11.57 0.04 -11.71
CA ASN A 236 11.68 0.51 -13.08
C ASN A 236 10.30 0.85 -13.68
N SER A 237 9.32 -0.04 -13.57
CA SER A 237 7.96 0.18 -14.11
C SER A 237 7.24 1.32 -13.39
N LEU A 238 7.45 1.50 -12.08
CA LEU A 238 6.93 2.65 -11.35
C LEU A 238 7.61 3.97 -11.78
N ALA A 239 8.91 3.96 -12.08
CA ALA A 239 9.60 5.15 -12.57
C ALA A 239 9.08 5.59 -13.95
N THR A 240 8.66 4.68 -14.83
CA THR A 240 8.03 5.06 -16.10
C THR A 240 6.70 5.81 -15.91
N LEU A 241 5.96 5.53 -14.83
CA LEU A 241 4.72 6.24 -14.50
C LEU A 241 4.93 7.70 -14.07
N LEU A 242 6.16 8.16 -13.88
CA LEU A 242 6.45 9.59 -13.73
C LEU A 242 6.16 10.38 -15.03
N THR A 243 5.96 9.67 -16.16
CA THR A 243 5.51 10.23 -17.44
C THR A 243 4.03 9.98 -17.74
N ASP A 244 3.28 9.37 -16.81
CA ASP A 244 1.86 9.05 -17.06
C ASP A 244 1.07 10.32 -17.39
N SER A 245 0.09 10.18 -18.27
CA SER A 245 -0.79 11.28 -18.67
C SER A 245 -1.68 11.78 -17.52
N ASP A 246 -1.88 10.96 -16.50
CA ASP A 246 -2.74 11.28 -15.36
C ASP A 246 -1.92 11.62 -14.11
N ILE A 247 -2.17 12.81 -13.58
CA ILE A 247 -1.46 13.36 -12.41
C ILE A 247 -1.66 12.51 -11.15
N SER A 248 -2.82 11.85 -10.98
CA SER A 248 -3.07 11.01 -9.82
C SER A 248 -2.24 9.73 -9.88
N VAL A 249 -2.07 9.16 -11.07
CA VAL A 249 -1.20 8.00 -11.30
C VAL A 249 0.27 8.38 -11.08
N GLN A 250 0.72 9.53 -11.62
CA GLN A 250 2.08 10.05 -11.34
C GLN A 250 2.33 10.18 -9.83
N SER A 251 1.40 10.83 -9.11
CA SER A 251 1.52 11.05 -7.68
C SER A 251 1.57 9.74 -6.89
N GLN A 252 0.80 8.74 -7.31
CA GLN A 252 0.80 7.42 -6.70
C GLN A 252 2.11 6.69 -6.96
N ALA A 253 2.68 6.82 -8.18
CA ALA A 253 3.98 6.27 -8.50
C ALA A 253 5.10 6.89 -7.64
N VAL A 254 5.08 8.19 -7.42
CA VAL A 254 6.01 8.89 -6.50
C VAL A 254 5.93 8.29 -5.09
N GLN A 255 4.73 8.12 -4.55
CA GLN A 255 4.56 7.51 -3.22
C GLN A 255 5.06 6.06 -3.17
N ALA A 256 4.79 5.28 -4.22
CA ALA A 256 5.26 3.90 -4.32
C ALA A 256 6.80 3.82 -4.37
N LEU A 257 7.44 4.66 -5.19
CA LEU A 257 8.91 4.76 -5.30
C LEU A 257 9.56 5.17 -3.98
N LYS A 258 8.96 6.15 -3.29
CA LYS A 258 9.37 6.55 -1.94
C LYS A 258 9.29 5.39 -0.94
N ASN A 259 8.21 4.60 -0.97
CA ASN A 259 8.04 3.44 -0.09
C ASN A 259 9.05 2.32 -0.38
N ILE A 260 9.49 2.18 -1.63
CA ILE A 260 10.54 1.23 -2.04
C ILE A 260 11.92 1.71 -1.53
N GLY A 261 12.17 3.01 -1.56
CA GLY A 261 13.40 3.62 -1.06
C GLY A 261 14.61 3.40 -1.99
N VAL A 262 15.74 2.97 -1.42
CA VAL A 262 17.04 2.85 -2.11
C VAL A 262 16.97 2.17 -3.50
N PRO A 263 16.25 1.04 -3.69
CA PRO A 263 16.16 0.42 -5.01
C PRO A 263 15.52 1.28 -6.10
N ALA A 264 14.76 2.33 -5.72
CA ALA A 264 14.12 3.24 -6.66
C ALA A 264 15.06 4.35 -7.16
N ILE A 265 16.20 4.58 -6.51
CA ILE A 265 17.13 5.68 -6.84
C ILE A 265 17.58 5.61 -8.30
N SER A 266 18.16 4.50 -8.72
CA SER A 266 18.70 4.36 -10.07
C SER A 266 17.62 4.49 -11.18
N PRO A 267 16.44 3.86 -11.07
CA PRO A 267 15.34 4.09 -12.00
C PRO A 267 14.88 5.55 -12.07
N VAL A 268 14.72 6.22 -10.93
CA VAL A 268 14.26 7.62 -10.89
C VAL A 268 15.36 8.57 -11.39
N ALA A 269 16.63 8.32 -11.06
CA ALA A 269 17.75 9.13 -11.56
C ALA A 269 17.84 9.15 -13.09
N LYS A 270 17.51 8.05 -13.77
CA LYS A 270 17.42 8.02 -15.24
C LYS A 270 16.37 9.00 -15.77
N MET A 271 15.32 9.30 -15.01
CA MET A 271 14.27 10.24 -15.41
C MET A 271 14.74 11.71 -15.33
N LEU A 272 15.86 12.02 -14.67
CA LEU A 272 16.47 13.35 -14.70
C LEU A 272 16.97 13.77 -16.09
N SER A 273 17.18 12.82 -16.99
CA SER A 273 17.55 13.07 -18.39
C SER A 273 16.36 12.94 -19.35
N ASN A 274 15.12 12.89 -18.85
CA ASN A 274 13.94 12.78 -19.70
C ASN A 274 13.75 14.04 -20.57
N PRO A 275 13.32 13.91 -21.84
CA PRO A 275 13.04 15.07 -22.70
C PRO A 275 11.99 16.02 -22.10
N SER A 276 10.99 15.49 -21.38
CA SER A 276 9.98 16.30 -20.68
C SER A 276 10.57 16.96 -19.44
N SER A 277 10.60 18.28 -19.42
CA SER A 277 11.01 19.06 -18.24
C SER A 277 10.11 18.79 -17.03
N HIS A 278 8.82 18.53 -17.25
CA HIS A 278 7.91 18.13 -16.18
C HIS A 278 8.36 16.83 -15.51
N THR A 279 8.73 15.82 -16.30
CA THR A 279 9.23 14.53 -15.77
C THR A 279 10.54 14.71 -15.01
N ARG A 280 11.48 15.55 -15.50
CA ARG A 280 12.72 15.86 -14.78
C ARG A 280 12.45 16.51 -13.43
N SER A 281 11.51 17.46 -13.37
CA SER A 281 11.06 18.13 -12.14
C SER A 281 10.48 17.11 -11.15
N VAL A 282 9.56 16.25 -11.60
CA VAL A 282 8.98 15.19 -10.73
C VAL A 282 10.05 14.22 -10.24
N ALA A 283 10.99 13.83 -11.11
CA ALA A 283 12.10 12.95 -10.73
C ALA A 283 13.00 13.58 -9.66
N ALA A 284 13.36 14.87 -9.82
CA ALA A 284 14.18 15.58 -8.84
C ALA A 284 13.50 15.61 -7.46
N ARG A 285 12.21 15.98 -7.40
CA ARG A 285 11.44 15.95 -6.15
C ARG A 285 11.35 14.55 -5.55
N THR A 286 11.13 13.53 -6.38
CA THR A 286 11.04 12.12 -5.91
C THR A 286 12.35 11.68 -5.27
N LEU A 287 13.51 12.04 -5.85
CA LEU A 287 14.82 11.74 -5.28
C LEU A 287 15.05 12.48 -3.95
N GLY A 288 14.65 13.74 -3.85
CA GLY A 288 14.67 14.48 -2.59
C GLY A 288 13.85 13.79 -1.49
N GLN A 289 12.64 13.35 -1.82
CA GLN A 289 11.76 12.64 -0.88
C GLN A 289 12.27 11.24 -0.47
N ILE A 290 13.04 10.57 -1.33
CA ILE A 290 13.74 9.33 -0.97
C ILE A 290 14.86 9.63 0.04
N GLY A 291 15.51 10.80 -0.07
CA GLY A 291 16.36 11.38 0.95
C GLY A 291 17.76 10.74 1.08
N MET A 292 18.27 10.11 0.04
CA MET A 292 19.58 9.44 0.08
C MET A 292 20.70 10.34 -0.43
N GLU A 293 21.87 10.28 0.23
CA GLU A 293 23.03 11.11 -0.08
C GLU A 293 23.62 10.87 -1.47
N GLU A 294 23.53 9.64 -1.95
CA GLU A 294 24.09 9.21 -3.23
C GLU A 294 23.52 9.95 -4.44
N VAL A 295 22.36 10.61 -4.30
CA VAL A 295 21.74 11.38 -5.39
C VAL A 295 22.13 12.85 -5.38
N VAL A 296 22.82 13.33 -4.35
CA VAL A 296 23.21 14.74 -4.22
C VAL A 296 24.00 15.25 -5.43
N PRO A 297 25.02 14.55 -5.96
CA PRO A 297 25.76 15.01 -7.14
C PRO A 297 24.87 15.14 -8.39
N LEU A 298 23.90 14.22 -8.57
CA LEU A 298 22.98 14.26 -9.72
C LEU A 298 22.01 15.42 -9.61
N LEU A 299 21.45 15.67 -8.44
CA LEU A 299 20.57 16.84 -8.20
C LEU A 299 21.34 18.16 -8.33
N ALA A 300 22.60 18.20 -7.90
CA ALA A 300 23.47 19.37 -8.08
C ALA A 300 23.75 19.65 -9.56
N GLN A 301 23.92 18.62 -10.37
CA GLN A 301 24.05 18.77 -11.82
C GLN A 301 22.77 19.34 -12.43
N VAL A 302 21.58 18.81 -12.06
CA VAL A 302 20.29 19.34 -12.53
C VAL A 302 20.11 20.80 -12.11
N LEU A 303 20.44 21.16 -10.86
CA LEU A 303 20.38 22.54 -10.36
C LEU A 303 21.27 23.49 -11.18
N ARG A 304 22.43 23.04 -11.62
CA ARG A 304 23.37 23.87 -12.39
C ARG A 304 22.98 23.97 -13.87
N ASP A 305 22.62 22.83 -14.49
CA ASP A 305 22.65 22.70 -15.95
C ASP A 305 21.25 22.64 -16.60
N ASP A 306 20.16 22.38 -15.88
CA ASP A 306 18.83 22.30 -16.50
C ASP A 306 18.41 23.66 -17.10
N GLU A 307 17.86 23.61 -18.30
CA GLU A 307 17.41 24.80 -19.01
C GLU A 307 16.22 25.52 -18.35
N TYR A 308 15.30 24.70 -17.71
CA TYR A 308 14.08 25.21 -17.11
C TYR A 308 14.29 25.60 -15.66
N ALA A 309 13.98 26.86 -15.33
CA ALA A 309 14.12 27.37 -13.97
C ALA A 309 13.36 26.59 -12.91
N TYR A 310 12.13 26.12 -13.20
CA TYR A 310 11.34 25.34 -12.24
C TYR A 310 11.94 23.96 -11.94
N VAL A 311 12.63 23.33 -12.92
CA VAL A 311 13.35 22.06 -12.68
C VAL A 311 14.54 22.32 -11.75
N ARG A 312 15.28 23.40 -11.96
CA ARG A 312 16.35 23.82 -11.05
C ARG A 312 15.82 24.15 -9.65
N CYS A 313 14.64 24.79 -9.55
CA CYS A 313 13.98 25.03 -8.25
C CYS A 313 13.71 23.74 -7.51
N ASP A 314 13.13 22.74 -8.19
CA ASP A 314 12.81 21.45 -7.59
C ASP A 314 14.07 20.67 -7.18
N ALA A 315 15.15 20.74 -7.98
CA ALA A 315 16.44 20.19 -7.61
C ALA A 315 17.04 20.86 -6.36
N ALA A 316 16.94 22.20 -6.26
CA ALA A 316 17.39 22.94 -5.08
C ALA A 316 16.60 22.51 -3.81
N LEU A 317 15.28 22.42 -3.91
CA LEU A 317 14.43 21.98 -2.80
C LEU A 317 14.72 20.53 -2.40
N ALA A 318 14.94 19.65 -3.38
CA ALA A 318 15.33 18.27 -3.15
C ALA A 318 16.66 18.15 -2.39
N LEU A 319 17.66 18.97 -2.75
CA LEU A 319 18.93 19.08 -2.01
C LEU A 319 18.70 19.54 -0.57
N GLY A 320 17.78 20.49 -0.37
CA GLY A 320 17.39 20.96 0.96
C GLY A 320 16.70 19.88 1.81
N GLU A 321 15.87 19.03 1.18
CA GLU A 321 15.23 17.88 1.84
C GLU A 321 16.25 16.82 2.29
N ILE A 322 17.29 16.56 1.47
CA ILE A 322 18.38 15.65 1.81
C ILE A 322 19.25 16.22 2.94
N GLY A 323 19.59 17.49 2.86
CA GLY A 323 20.17 18.28 3.94
C GLY A 323 21.59 17.88 4.38
N THR A 324 22.34 17.12 3.59
CA THR A 324 23.73 16.74 3.90
C THR A 324 24.69 17.93 3.70
N HIS A 325 25.92 17.83 4.23
CA HIS A 325 27.00 18.80 4.03
C HIS A 325 27.21 19.10 2.54
N ASP A 326 27.31 18.06 1.71
CA ASP A 326 27.48 18.21 0.27
C ASP A 326 26.29 18.91 -0.40
N ALA A 327 25.06 18.62 0.05
CA ALA A 327 23.90 19.34 -0.46
C ALA A 327 23.96 20.84 -0.15
N VAL A 328 24.36 21.22 1.08
CA VAL A 328 24.58 22.64 1.46
C VAL A 328 25.67 23.27 0.61
N PHE A 329 26.77 22.57 0.39
CA PHE A 329 27.85 23.02 -0.48
C PHE A 329 27.36 23.35 -1.89
N TYR A 330 26.65 22.44 -2.56
CA TYR A 330 26.15 22.66 -3.92
C TYR A 330 25.07 23.76 -3.98
N LEU A 331 24.21 23.87 -2.96
CA LEU A 331 23.25 24.96 -2.84
C LEU A 331 23.99 26.32 -2.76
N SER A 332 25.07 26.38 -1.98
CA SER A 332 25.86 27.62 -1.83
C SER A 332 26.52 28.08 -3.13
N GLN A 333 27.02 27.12 -3.92
CA GLN A 333 27.62 27.39 -5.24
C GLN A 333 26.60 27.96 -6.24
N SER A 334 25.32 27.62 -6.06
CA SER A 334 24.23 28.01 -6.98
C SER A 334 23.49 29.29 -6.59
N LEU A 335 23.90 29.99 -5.55
CA LEU A 335 23.28 31.25 -5.05
C LEU A 335 23.18 32.36 -6.09
N LYS A 336 24.01 32.32 -7.13
CA LYS A 336 24.04 33.31 -8.23
C LYS A 336 23.28 32.85 -9.47
N ASP A 337 22.37 31.90 -9.35
CA ASP A 337 21.56 31.46 -10.49
C ASP A 337 20.93 32.65 -11.20
N ARG A 338 20.86 32.54 -12.52
CA ARG A 338 20.30 33.57 -13.42
C ARG A 338 18.83 33.88 -13.11
N ASP A 339 18.06 32.90 -12.62
CA ASP A 339 16.64 33.08 -12.35
C ASP A 339 16.37 33.41 -10.87
N ARG A 340 15.50 34.40 -10.63
CA ARG A 340 15.14 34.83 -9.27
C ARG A 340 14.42 33.77 -8.48
N SER A 341 13.56 32.95 -9.14
CA SER A 341 12.80 31.89 -8.47
C SER A 341 13.73 30.78 -7.98
N VAL A 342 14.78 30.45 -8.76
CA VAL A 342 15.80 29.49 -8.36
C VAL A 342 16.59 29.99 -7.15
N ARG A 343 17.06 31.24 -7.18
CA ARG A 343 17.73 31.85 -6.00
C ARG A 343 16.85 31.80 -4.76
N SER A 344 15.54 32.09 -4.90
CA SER A 344 14.58 31.99 -3.79
C SER A 344 14.38 30.53 -3.30
N ALA A 345 14.35 29.55 -4.20
CA ALA A 345 14.28 28.13 -3.85
C ALA A 345 15.54 27.69 -3.09
N ILE A 346 16.73 28.10 -3.53
CA ILE A 346 17.99 27.80 -2.84
C ILE A 346 17.99 28.38 -1.41
N LEU A 347 17.55 29.62 -1.23
CA LEU A 347 17.48 30.22 0.11
C LEU A 347 16.49 29.47 1.03
N ARG A 348 15.36 29.03 0.49
CA ARG A 348 14.40 28.18 1.23
C ARG A 348 15.00 26.83 1.59
N ALA A 349 15.68 26.19 0.64
CA ALA A 349 16.37 24.93 0.86
C ALA A 349 17.43 25.04 1.98
N LEU A 350 18.30 26.06 1.92
CA LEU A 350 19.27 26.31 2.98
C LEU A 350 18.64 26.62 4.34
N ALA A 351 17.51 27.33 4.36
CA ALA A 351 16.79 27.60 5.61
C ALA A 351 16.14 26.33 6.20
N GLN A 352 15.78 25.37 5.36
CA GLN A 352 15.21 24.09 5.78
C GLN A 352 16.27 23.17 6.38
N VAL A 353 17.50 23.19 5.91
CA VAL A 353 18.64 22.35 6.36
C VAL A 353 19.04 22.79 7.74
N ASN A 354 18.63 23.23 8.63
CA ASN A 354 18.95 23.65 10.00
C ASN A 354 20.37 23.23 10.49
N SER A 355 21.40 23.40 9.64
CA SER A 355 22.80 23.16 10.00
C SER A 355 23.51 24.50 10.29
N PRO A 356 24.55 24.51 11.16
CA PRO A 356 25.33 25.72 11.43
C PRO A 356 25.91 26.35 10.16
N GLU A 357 26.39 25.53 9.25
CA GLU A 357 26.96 25.95 7.98
C GLU A 357 25.92 26.64 7.07
N ALA A 358 24.72 26.06 6.94
CA ALA A 358 23.62 26.70 6.19
C ALA A 358 23.22 28.04 6.82
N GLN A 359 23.22 28.14 8.15
CA GLN A 359 22.95 29.38 8.88
C GLN A 359 24.02 30.44 8.65
N GLU A 360 25.31 30.11 8.64
CA GLU A 360 26.40 31.01 8.32
C GLU A 360 26.27 31.58 6.90
N ILE A 361 25.95 30.72 5.92
CA ILE A 361 25.71 31.13 4.55
C ILE A 361 24.54 32.15 4.48
N LEU A 362 23.43 31.84 5.12
CA LEU A 362 22.26 32.71 5.15
C LEU A 362 22.55 34.06 5.86
N HIS A 363 23.36 34.02 6.91
CA HIS A 363 23.78 35.23 7.62
C HIS A 363 24.69 36.11 6.77
N SER A 364 25.68 35.52 6.09
CA SER A 364 26.57 36.25 5.18
C SER A 364 25.83 36.95 4.05
N ILE A 365 24.80 36.29 3.49
CA ILE A 365 23.97 36.88 2.42
C ILE A 365 23.19 38.10 2.92
N LYS A 366 22.64 38.09 4.13
CA LYS A 366 21.93 39.22 4.74
C LYS A 366 22.81 40.45 4.92
N HIS A 367 24.08 40.24 5.22
CA HIS A 367 25.03 41.33 5.43
C HIS A 367 25.66 41.87 4.13
N THR A 368 25.75 41.01 3.09
CA THR A 368 26.36 41.40 1.81
C THR A 368 25.38 42.05 0.84
N VAL A 369 24.09 41.77 0.98
CA VAL A 369 23.01 42.30 0.17
C VAL A 369 22.06 43.05 1.11
N ALA A 370 22.23 44.36 1.20
CA ALA A 370 21.17 45.26 1.71
C ALA A 370 19.98 45.20 0.75
N ILE A 371 19.18 44.15 0.80
CA ILE A 371 17.90 44.04 0.11
C ILE A 371 16.86 44.69 1.02
N PRO A 372 16.29 45.86 0.64
CA PRO A 372 15.16 46.41 1.36
C PRO A 372 13.97 45.42 1.22
N ASN A 373 13.41 45.00 2.33
CA ASN A 373 12.17 44.21 2.41
C ASN A 373 12.23 42.70 2.10
N TYR A 374 13.10 41.95 2.75
CA TYR A 374 12.84 40.49 3.00
C TYR A 374 12.75 40.27 4.51
N SER A 375 11.54 40.29 5.03
CA SER A 375 11.26 39.85 6.41
C SER A 375 11.23 38.32 6.43
N VAL A 376 12.09 37.71 7.24
CA VAL A 376 12.16 36.26 7.49
C VAL A 376 10.89 35.71 8.17
N SER A 377 9.98 36.61 8.58
CA SER A 377 8.69 36.24 9.21
C SER A 377 7.69 35.54 8.25
N ASN A 378 7.96 35.56 6.91
CA ASN A 378 7.11 34.94 5.90
C ASN A 378 7.58 33.52 5.46
N LEU A 379 8.54 32.92 6.19
CA LEU A 379 9.12 31.62 5.88
C LEU A 379 8.74 30.53 6.91
N ARG A 380 7.69 30.76 7.72
CA ARG A 380 7.11 29.74 8.61
C ARG A 380 5.81 29.21 8.08
#